data_bd00ee0b0292c63762339068e2f60d3a
#
_entry.id   bd00ee0b0292c63762339068e2f60d3a
#
_cell.length_a   1.000
_cell.length_b   1.000
_cell.length_c   1.000
_cell.angle_alpha   90.00
_cell.angle_beta   90.00
_cell.angle_gamma   90.00
#
_symmetry.space_group_name_H-M   'P 1'
#
loop_
_entity.id
_entity.type
_entity.pdbx_description
1 polymer ?
#
loop_
_entity_poly.entity_id
_entity_poly.type
_entity_poly.pdbx_seq_one_letter_code
_entity_poly.pdbx_strand_id
1 'polypeptide(L)'
;VAKSTLSEDVLAVRAGLEAYDLGRVETLAGAAGGVRFIPCHSEKANEEFLTELALQLAEPERILSGGMIYMTDLLFKPQLVMRLGEIIAQRLRHLEPEYIMTVVSRGIPLAVFVARAFNIPVVMARRVGQITEGSTVSINYVSGSSKQIQTMA
;
A
#
# COMPACT_ATOMS: atom_id res chain seq x y z
N VAL A 1 -33.72 8.69 11.86
CA VAL A 1 -32.99 7.86 12.85
C VAL A 1 -32.50 8.81 13.94
N ALA A 2 -32.71 8.48 15.22
CA ALA A 2 -32.23 9.29 16.32
C ALA A 2 -30.70 9.25 16.40
N LYS A 3 -30.07 10.37 16.75
CA LYS A 3 -28.58 10.48 16.82
C LYS A 3 -27.98 9.48 17.83
N SER A 4 -28.70 9.14 18.89
CA SER A 4 -28.33 8.13 19.88
C SER A 4 -28.25 6.73 19.28
N THR A 5 -29.27 6.32 18.52
CA THR A 5 -29.29 5.00 17.84
C THR A 5 -28.11 4.83 16.87
N LEU A 6 -27.84 5.87 16.07
CA LEU A 6 -26.68 5.84 15.15
C LEU A 6 -25.34 5.69 15.89
N SER A 7 -25.21 6.34 17.05
CA SER A 7 -24.00 6.21 17.87
C SER A 7 -23.83 4.81 18.45
N GLU A 8 -24.92 4.18 18.89
CA GLU A 8 -24.94 2.81 19.39
C GLU A 8 -24.58 1.80 18.28
N ASP A 9 -25.15 1.98 17.08
CA ASP A 9 -24.85 1.14 15.91
C ASP A 9 -23.37 1.25 15.53
N VAL A 10 -22.80 2.46 15.52
CA VAL A 10 -21.35 2.66 15.24
C VAL A 10 -20.46 1.98 16.28
N LEU A 11 -20.86 2.02 17.57
CA LEU A 11 -20.11 1.31 18.61
C LEU A 11 -20.17 -0.21 18.45
N ALA A 12 -21.33 -0.75 18.09
CA ALA A 12 -21.49 -2.18 17.84
C ALA A 12 -20.65 -2.64 16.64
N VAL A 13 -20.65 -1.88 15.55
CA VAL A 13 -19.80 -2.15 14.37
C VAL A 13 -18.33 -2.08 14.73
N ARG A 14 -17.89 -1.07 15.49
CA ARG A 14 -16.51 -0.95 15.97
C ARG A 14 -16.09 -2.18 16.76
N ALA A 15 -16.87 -2.57 17.75
CA ALA A 15 -16.58 -3.75 18.58
C ALA A 15 -16.50 -5.04 17.75
N GLY A 16 -17.38 -5.23 16.78
CA GLY A 16 -17.33 -6.36 15.86
C GLY A 16 -16.07 -6.39 15.00
N LEU A 17 -15.68 -5.26 14.40
CA LEU A 17 -14.49 -5.16 13.58
C LEU A 17 -13.20 -5.43 14.38
N GLU A 18 -13.11 -4.90 15.59
CA GLU A 18 -11.99 -5.13 16.50
C GLU A 18 -11.92 -6.59 16.96
N ALA A 19 -13.05 -7.21 17.29
CA ALA A 19 -13.12 -8.61 17.73
C ALA A 19 -12.64 -9.60 16.66
N TYR A 20 -12.87 -9.29 15.39
CA TYR A 20 -12.48 -10.13 14.25
C TYR A 20 -11.21 -9.67 13.54
N ASP A 21 -10.52 -8.65 14.07
CA ASP A 21 -9.28 -8.09 13.51
C ASP A 21 -9.45 -7.65 12.02
N LEU A 22 -10.59 -7.05 11.69
CA LEU A 22 -10.94 -6.65 10.32
C LEU A 22 -10.66 -5.18 10.02
N GLY A 23 -10.40 -4.37 11.05
CA GLY A 23 -10.17 -2.95 10.90
C GLY A 23 -10.71 -2.12 12.06
N ARG A 24 -10.70 -0.82 11.86
CA ARG A 24 -11.19 0.14 12.85
C ARG A 24 -12.12 1.17 12.23
N VAL A 25 -12.99 1.74 13.08
CA VAL A 25 -13.89 2.82 12.72
C VAL A 25 -13.43 4.10 13.39
N GLU A 26 -13.20 5.14 12.60
CA GLU A 26 -12.90 6.49 13.08
C GLU A 26 -14.11 7.40 12.88
N THR A 27 -14.39 8.20 13.89
CA THR A 27 -15.41 9.26 13.81
C THR A 27 -14.74 10.58 13.50
N LEU A 28 -15.13 11.22 12.40
CA LEU A 28 -14.64 12.52 11.99
C LEU A 28 -15.58 13.59 12.56
N ALA A 29 -15.04 14.55 13.30
CA ALA A 29 -15.80 15.67 13.83
C ALA A 29 -15.98 16.78 12.78
N GLY A 30 -17.02 17.60 12.92
CA GLY A 30 -17.29 18.79 12.09
C GLY A 30 -18.52 18.66 11.20
N ALA A 31 -18.84 19.73 10.46
CA ALA A 31 -20.03 19.81 9.60
C ALA A 31 -19.99 18.83 8.42
N ALA A 32 -18.80 18.52 7.92
CA ALA A 32 -18.54 17.48 6.91
C ALA A 32 -18.03 16.17 7.55
N GLY A 33 -18.25 16.00 8.86
CA GLY A 33 -17.83 14.84 9.60
C GLY A 33 -18.65 13.60 9.27
N GLY A 34 -18.24 12.46 9.82
CA GLY A 34 -18.89 11.19 9.57
C GLY A 34 -18.16 10.03 10.21
N VAL A 35 -18.37 8.85 9.66
CA VAL A 35 -17.72 7.61 10.10
C VAL A 35 -16.90 7.07 8.95
N ARG A 36 -15.63 6.76 9.20
CA ARG A 36 -14.71 6.17 8.23
C ARG A 36 -14.26 4.80 8.70
N PHE A 37 -14.43 3.81 7.84
CA PHE A 37 -13.82 2.50 8.03
C PHE A 37 -12.38 2.50 7.53
N ILE A 38 -11.49 1.89 8.30
CA ILE A 38 -10.08 1.73 7.97
C ILE A 38 -9.76 0.26 8.07
N PRO A 39 -9.50 -0.42 6.93
CA PRO A 39 -9.00 -1.78 6.96
C PRO A 39 -7.61 -1.77 7.59
N CYS A 40 -7.45 -2.51 8.66
CA CYS A 40 -6.18 -2.72 9.34
C CYS A 40 -6.29 -3.97 10.21
N HIS A 41 -5.14 -4.52 10.54
CA HIS A 41 -5.06 -5.68 11.42
C HIS A 41 -4.20 -5.34 12.64
N SER A 42 -4.27 -6.19 13.67
CA SER A 42 -3.42 -6.06 14.85
C SER A 42 -1.93 -6.16 14.47
N GLU A 43 -1.08 -5.51 15.25
CA GLU A 43 0.38 -5.57 15.00
C GLU A 43 0.88 -7.03 15.05
N LYS A 44 0.35 -7.82 15.97
CA LYS A 44 0.65 -9.26 16.07
C LYS A 44 0.33 -10.01 14.77
N ALA A 45 -0.88 -9.82 14.22
CA ALA A 45 -1.28 -10.46 12.97
C ALA A 45 -0.46 -9.96 11.77
N ASN A 46 0.00 -8.70 11.81
CA ASN A 46 0.88 -8.15 10.80
C ASN A 46 2.29 -8.76 10.88
N GLU A 47 2.83 -8.93 12.07
CA GLU A 47 4.14 -9.55 12.29
C GLU A 47 4.14 -11.03 11.91
N GLU A 48 3.10 -11.78 12.27
CA GLU A 48 2.92 -13.18 11.88
C GLU A 48 2.89 -13.30 10.35
N PHE A 49 2.09 -12.50 9.67
CA PHE A 49 2.01 -12.48 8.21
C PHE A 49 3.35 -12.13 7.53
N LEU A 50 4.04 -11.10 8.03
CA LEU A 50 5.33 -10.69 7.47
C LEU A 50 6.42 -11.73 7.72
N THR A 51 6.37 -12.43 8.85
CA THR A 51 7.29 -13.53 9.17
C THR A 51 7.07 -14.71 8.23
N GLU A 52 5.82 -15.11 8.01
CA GLU A 52 5.48 -16.18 7.06
C GLU A 52 5.93 -15.81 5.62
N LEU A 53 5.67 -14.59 5.19
CA LEU A 53 6.12 -14.11 3.89
C LEU A 53 7.65 -14.10 3.78
N ALA A 54 8.36 -13.68 4.83
CA ALA A 54 9.83 -13.70 4.85
C ALA A 54 10.38 -15.13 4.74
N LEU A 55 9.80 -16.10 5.42
CA LEU A 55 10.17 -17.50 5.30
C LEU A 55 9.92 -18.03 3.88
N GLN A 56 8.78 -17.70 3.27
CA GLN A 56 8.50 -18.05 1.89
C GLN A 56 9.49 -17.44 0.90
N LEU A 57 9.90 -16.18 1.11
CA LEU A 57 10.90 -15.53 0.27
C LEU A 57 12.32 -16.09 0.44
N ALA A 58 12.61 -16.69 1.59
CA ALA A 58 13.90 -17.30 1.91
C ALA A 58 14.04 -18.74 1.39
N GLU A 59 13.01 -19.32 0.78
CA GLU A 59 13.07 -20.63 0.16
C GLU A 59 14.20 -20.69 -0.89
N PRO A 60 15.07 -21.72 -0.88
CA PRO A 60 16.22 -21.84 -1.77
C PRO A 60 15.86 -21.73 -3.26
N GLU A 61 14.68 -22.23 -3.65
CA GLU A 61 14.16 -22.22 -5.02
C GLU A 61 13.87 -20.79 -5.52
N ARG A 62 13.73 -19.82 -4.62
CA ARG A 62 13.50 -18.42 -4.94
C ARG A 62 14.78 -17.62 -5.10
N ILE A 63 15.90 -18.18 -4.66
CA ILE A 63 17.19 -17.51 -4.74
C ILE A 63 17.81 -17.74 -6.12
N LEU A 64 17.80 -16.70 -6.93
CA LEU A 64 18.39 -16.71 -8.28
C LEU A 64 19.89 -16.43 -8.22
N SER A 65 20.59 -16.73 -9.34
CA SER A 65 22.00 -16.41 -9.50
C SER A 65 22.25 -14.91 -9.26
N GLY A 66 23.32 -14.59 -8.53
CA GLY A 66 23.63 -13.22 -8.13
C GLY A 66 22.88 -12.71 -6.87
N GLY A 67 22.24 -13.61 -6.12
CA GLY A 67 21.57 -13.27 -4.85
C GLY A 67 20.24 -12.51 -5.01
N MET A 68 19.66 -12.51 -6.20
CA MET A 68 18.33 -11.94 -6.43
C MET A 68 17.24 -12.90 -5.98
N ILE A 69 16.14 -12.36 -5.47
CA ILE A 69 14.97 -13.15 -5.03
C ILE A 69 13.89 -13.10 -6.11
N TYR A 70 13.39 -14.28 -6.52
CA TYR A 70 12.21 -14.39 -7.35
C TYR A 70 10.95 -14.13 -6.51
N MET A 71 10.28 -13.02 -6.78
CA MET A 71 9.08 -12.57 -6.04
C MET A 71 7.92 -12.16 -6.96
N THR A 72 8.09 -12.26 -8.26
CA THR A 72 7.10 -11.76 -9.23
C THR A 72 5.75 -12.46 -9.06
N ASP A 73 5.75 -13.77 -8.85
CA ASP A 73 4.54 -14.56 -8.60
C ASP A 73 3.76 -14.09 -7.36
N LEU A 74 4.47 -13.64 -6.33
CA LEU A 74 3.88 -13.12 -5.09
C LEU A 74 3.29 -11.73 -5.28
N LEU A 75 4.01 -10.85 -6.01
CA LEU A 75 3.55 -9.48 -6.28
C LEU A 75 2.31 -9.43 -7.19
N PHE A 76 1.96 -10.52 -7.84
CA PHE A 76 0.74 -10.62 -8.64
C PHE A 76 -0.36 -11.49 -7.99
N LYS A 77 -0.21 -11.87 -6.72
CA LYS A 77 -1.29 -12.46 -5.92
C LYS A 77 -2.11 -11.35 -5.25
N PRO A 78 -3.35 -11.08 -5.68
CA PRO A 78 -4.12 -9.91 -5.20
C PRO A 78 -4.28 -9.88 -3.69
N GLN A 79 -4.58 -11.01 -3.05
CA GLN A 79 -4.78 -11.11 -1.60
C GLN A 79 -3.51 -10.75 -0.81
N LEU A 80 -2.34 -11.24 -1.26
CA LEU A 80 -1.07 -10.96 -0.62
C LEU A 80 -0.71 -9.48 -0.76
N VAL A 81 -0.82 -8.93 -1.97
CA VAL A 81 -0.44 -7.53 -2.24
C VAL A 81 -1.41 -6.56 -1.57
N MET A 82 -2.70 -6.90 -1.49
CA MET A 82 -3.68 -6.14 -0.73
C MET A 82 -3.29 -6.07 0.75
N ARG A 83 -2.97 -7.21 1.36
CA ARG A 83 -2.53 -7.27 2.76
C ARG A 83 -1.27 -6.46 3.02
N LEU A 84 -0.25 -6.58 2.14
CA LEU A 84 0.95 -5.77 2.20
C LEU A 84 0.65 -4.28 2.06
N GLY A 85 -0.24 -3.90 1.14
CA GLY A 85 -0.67 -2.51 0.94
C GLY A 85 -1.31 -1.92 2.20
N GLU A 86 -2.15 -2.69 2.89
CA GLU A 86 -2.78 -2.29 4.14
C GLU A 86 -1.77 -2.11 5.28
N ILE A 87 -0.80 -3.03 5.41
CA ILE A 87 0.28 -2.93 6.41
C ILE A 87 1.13 -1.69 6.16
N ILE A 88 1.53 -1.44 4.92
CA ILE A 88 2.30 -0.25 4.55
C ILE A 88 1.50 1.03 4.84
N ALA A 89 0.24 1.07 4.44
CA ALA A 89 -0.62 2.21 4.69
C ALA A 89 -0.83 2.47 6.19
N GLN A 90 -0.96 1.42 6.99
CA GLN A 90 -1.07 1.53 8.45
C GLN A 90 0.19 2.15 9.05
N ARG A 91 1.38 1.72 8.64
CA ARG A 91 2.67 2.23 9.11
C ARG A 91 2.96 3.67 8.68
N LEU A 92 2.54 4.03 7.47
CA LEU A 92 2.79 5.34 6.87
C LEU A 92 1.67 6.37 7.08
N ARG A 93 0.62 6.02 7.82
CA ARG A 93 -0.56 6.89 8.00
C ARG A 93 -0.22 8.27 8.56
N HIS A 94 0.77 8.36 9.43
CA HIS A 94 1.21 9.62 10.04
C HIS A 94 1.83 10.61 9.04
N LEU A 95 2.17 10.17 7.82
CA LEU A 95 2.74 11.02 6.78
C LEU A 95 1.69 11.76 5.96
N GLU A 96 0.41 11.36 6.06
CA GLU A 96 -0.72 11.94 5.30
C GLU A 96 -0.39 12.13 3.80
N PRO A 97 0.03 11.08 3.08
CA PRO A 97 0.52 11.22 1.71
C PRO A 97 -0.61 11.66 0.76
N GLU A 98 -0.29 12.52 -0.20
CA GLU A 98 -1.20 12.94 -1.27
C GLU A 98 -1.08 12.05 -2.51
N TYR A 99 0.07 11.39 -2.70
CA TYR A 99 0.38 10.53 -3.84
C TYR A 99 1.23 9.35 -3.40
N ILE A 100 1.07 8.22 -4.10
CA ILE A 100 2.03 7.10 -4.03
C ILE A 100 2.83 7.09 -5.32
N MET A 101 4.16 7.19 -5.21
CA MET A 101 5.04 7.08 -6.37
C MET A 101 5.68 5.70 -6.43
N THR A 102 5.74 5.13 -7.63
CA THR A 102 6.45 3.87 -7.88
C THR A 102 7.23 3.91 -9.18
N VAL A 103 8.32 3.12 -9.23
CA VAL A 103 9.05 2.91 -10.47
C VAL A 103 8.47 1.70 -11.20
N VAL A 104 8.24 1.86 -12.50
CA VAL A 104 7.77 0.77 -13.37
C VAL A 104 8.84 -0.33 -13.41
N SER A 105 8.47 -1.62 -13.31
CA SER A 105 7.16 -2.25 -13.48
C SER A 105 6.68 -3.05 -12.25
N ARG A 106 7.56 -3.71 -11.51
CA ARG A 106 7.21 -4.69 -10.47
C ARG A 106 6.56 -4.06 -9.23
N GLY A 107 6.83 -2.79 -8.95
CA GLY A 107 6.24 -2.06 -7.83
C GLY A 107 4.80 -1.63 -8.04
N ILE A 108 4.29 -1.68 -9.27
CA ILE A 108 2.95 -1.15 -9.61
C ILE A 108 1.84 -1.84 -8.81
N PRO A 109 1.74 -3.17 -8.73
CA PRO A 109 0.65 -3.82 -7.99
C PRO A 109 0.62 -3.37 -6.52
N LEU A 110 1.77 -3.36 -5.85
CA LEU A 110 1.87 -2.94 -4.46
C LEU A 110 1.50 -1.47 -4.28
N ALA A 111 2.00 -0.58 -5.14
CA ALA A 111 1.68 0.85 -5.10
C ALA A 111 0.19 1.12 -5.26
N VAL A 112 -0.50 0.39 -6.14
CA VAL A 112 -1.95 0.49 -6.33
C VAL A 112 -2.71 0.10 -5.07
N PHE A 113 -2.32 -0.96 -4.37
CA PHE A 113 -3.00 -1.37 -3.15
C PHE A 113 -2.70 -0.44 -1.96
N VAL A 114 -1.49 0.11 -1.87
CA VAL A 114 -1.17 1.16 -0.88
C VAL A 114 -2.00 2.41 -1.15
N ALA A 115 -2.04 2.88 -2.40
CA ALA A 115 -2.82 4.04 -2.79
C ALA A 115 -4.32 3.86 -2.54
N ARG A 116 -4.85 2.66 -2.82
CA ARG A 116 -6.24 2.29 -2.48
C ARG A 116 -6.53 2.43 -0.99
N ALA A 117 -5.63 2.00 -0.12
CA ALA A 117 -5.81 2.08 1.33
C ALA A 117 -5.85 3.54 1.85
N PHE A 118 -5.16 4.46 1.17
CA PHE A 118 -5.21 5.90 1.43
C PHE A 118 -6.29 6.63 0.64
N ASN A 119 -6.84 6.01 -0.42
CA ASN A 119 -7.74 6.62 -1.40
C ASN A 119 -7.11 7.82 -2.11
N ILE A 120 -5.86 7.65 -2.60
CA ILE A 120 -5.06 8.67 -3.31
C ILE A 120 -4.53 8.11 -4.63
N PRO A 121 -4.13 8.99 -5.58
CA PRO A 121 -3.61 8.54 -6.87
C PRO A 121 -2.20 7.95 -6.80
N VAL A 122 -1.88 7.13 -7.83
CA VAL A 122 -0.54 6.59 -8.06
C VAL A 122 0.14 7.38 -9.17
N VAL A 123 1.39 7.75 -8.95
CA VAL A 123 2.30 8.33 -9.95
C VAL A 123 3.34 7.27 -10.33
N MET A 124 3.51 7.05 -11.63
CA MET A 124 4.49 6.10 -12.14
C MET A 124 5.70 6.84 -12.70
N ALA A 125 6.89 6.46 -12.24
CA ALA A 125 8.15 6.93 -12.77
C ALA A 125 8.76 5.86 -13.67
N ARG A 126 9.22 6.24 -14.87
CA ARG A 126 9.85 5.31 -15.82
C ARG A 126 11.00 5.98 -16.59
N ARG A 127 11.86 5.16 -17.16
CA ARG A 127 13.04 5.68 -17.91
C ARG A 127 12.67 6.31 -19.24
N VAL A 128 11.56 5.90 -19.84
CA VAL A 128 11.10 6.40 -21.14
C VAL A 128 9.60 6.63 -21.05
N GLY A 129 9.15 7.85 -21.29
CA GLY A 129 7.73 8.19 -21.38
C GLY A 129 7.06 7.49 -22.56
N GLN A 130 5.79 7.18 -22.43
CA GLN A 130 4.98 6.61 -23.51
C GLN A 130 3.96 7.65 -23.98
N ILE A 131 3.72 7.68 -25.27
CA ILE A 131 2.79 8.66 -25.91
C ILE A 131 1.37 8.53 -25.33
N THR A 132 1.01 7.34 -24.82
CA THR A 132 -0.33 7.06 -24.27
C THR A 132 -0.52 7.58 -22.83
N GLU A 133 0.48 8.13 -22.20
CA GLU A 133 0.43 8.53 -20.77
C GLU A 133 0.04 10.00 -20.53
N GLY A 134 -0.22 10.76 -21.60
CA GLY A 134 -0.60 12.16 -21.49
C GLY A 134 0.56 13.05 -21.07
N SER A 135 0.30 14.02 -20.18
CA SER A 135 1.33 14.95 -19.71
C SER A 135 2.32 14.26 -18.78
N THR A 136 3.60 14.29 -19.15
CA THR A 136 4.70 13.75 -18.34
C THR A 136 5.67 14.87 -17.95
N VAL A 137 6.31 14.72 -16.79
CA VAL A 137 7.40 15.58 -16.35
C VAL A 137 8.68 14.76 -16.37
N SER A 138 9.66 15.22 -17.15
CA SER A 138 10.95 14.53 -17.25
C SER A 138 11.98 15.19 -16.34
N ILE A 139 12.74 14.37 -15.63
CA ILE A 139 13.87 14.81 -14.82
C ILE A 139 15.15 14.10 -15.27
N ASN A 140 16.25 14.86 -15.26
CA ASN A 140 17.58 14.30 -15.49
C ASN A 140 18.28 14.06 -14.15
N TYR A 141 18.91 12.90 -13.99
CA TYR A 141 19.65 12.58 -12.78
C TYR A 141 20.96 11.84 -13.13
N VAL A 142 21.94 11.91 -12.24
CA VAL A 142 23.18 11.15 -12.40
C VAL A 142 23.02 9.80 -11.70
N SER A 143 23.11 8.74 -12.48
CA SER A 143 23.05 7.37 -11.93
C SER A 143 24.26 7.09 -11.04
N GLY A 144 24.02 6.65 -9.81
CA GLY A 144 25.06 6.31 -8.85
C GLY A 144 25.97 5.15 -9.31
N SER A 145 25.42 4.22 -10.09
CA SER A 145 26.13 3.03 -10.58
C SER A 145 26.87 3.28 -11.90
N SER A 146 26.23 3.94 -12.87
CA SER A 146 26.82 4.16 -14.20
C SER A 146 27.59 5.47 -14.34
N LYS A 147 27.45 6.40 -13.40
CA LYS A 147 27.99 7.77 -13.45
C LYS A 147 27.54 8.57 -14.69
N GLN A 148 26.48 8.14 -15.35
CA GLN A 148 25.92 8.78 -16.54
C GLN A 148 24.64 9.55 -16.20
N ILE A 149 24.36 10.59 -16.98
CA ILE A 149 23.08 11.30 -16.93
C ILE A 149 22.01 10.39 -17.52
N GLN A 150 20.96 10.16 -16.77
CA GLN A 150 19.78 9.41 -17.19
C GLN A 150 18.54 10.29 -17.05
N THR A 151 17.55 10.03 -17.89
CA THR A 151 16.25 10.71 -17.83
C THR A 151 15.20 9.76 -17.26
N MET A 152 14.32 10.29 -16.44
CA MET A 152 13.14 9.60 -15.93
C MET A 152 11.92 10.50 -16.18
N ALA A 153 10.82 9.90 -16.60
CA ALA A 153 9.53 10.57 -16.82
C ALA A 153 8.43 9.92 -15.99
#